data_42746192d19c916092a13d1cf825dc11
#
_entry.id   42746192d19c916092a13d1cf825dc11
#
_cell.length_a   1.000
_cell.length_b   1.000
_cell.length_c   1.000
_cell.angle_alpha   90.00
_cell.angle_beta   90.00
_cell.angle_gamma   90.00
#
_symmetry.space_group_name_H-M   'P 1'
#
loop_
_entity.id
_entity.type
_entity.pdbx_description
1 polymer ?
#
loop_
_entity_poly.entity_id
_entity_poly.type
_entity_poly.pdbx_seq_one_letter_code
_entity_poly.pdbx_strand_id
1 'polypeptide(L)'
;GYSNIYVYSTNQDSAFFQLSFTEVGQGNGNYVLDDFTSFGRVYKWVKPDTVAGETLLNGNFEPIIILVPPQKRQMVVLGTSYNFSQHTKLGFEGALSNKDVNTFSSLNSQDNVGYGFEGHWNTRKPISSDSTGWIFLNKIDAEYRSAEFSSIERYRLVEFERNWNLLGKDLTGDQIMGKGNIGVQKMGVGSVRYFFNTFQSIKEFSGRMNGGELNINQNGTKIKYRGVLTQTSGFETTNFFRHKSDLSQDINWLRIGFVDEFEQNKFYFDLLIH
;
A
#
# COMPACT_ATOMS: atom_id res chain seq x y z
N GLY A 1 38.65 -30.28 17.68
CA GLY A 1 37.68 -31.18 17.03
C GLY A 1 36.32 -30.52 16.99
N TYR A 2 35.52 -30.77 15.95
CA TYR A 2 34.14 -30.29 15.85
C TYR A 2 33.28 -31.13 16.80
N SER A 3 32.53 -30.49 17.69
CA SER A 3 31.55 -31.15 18.56
C SER A 3 30.17 -31.09 17.89
N ASN A 4 29.36 -32.14 18.10
CA ASN A 4 27.97 -32.20 17.63
C ASN A 4 27.78 -32.32 16.12
N ILE A 5 28.56 -33.14 15.44
CA ILE A 5 28.32 -33.52 14.05
C ILE A 5 27.33 -34.69 14.05
N TYR A 6 26.22 -34.53 13.33
CA TYR A 6 25.23 -35.57 13.15
C TYR A 6 25.39 -36.21 11.77
N VAL A 7 25.29 -37.53 11.72
CA VAL A 7 25.40 -38.32 10.50
C VAL A 7 24.16 -39.20 10.39
N TYR A 8 23.57 -39.24 9.19
CA TYR A 8 22.41 -40.08 8.91
C TYR A 8 22.76 -41.57 9.11
N SER A 9 21.93 -42.28 9.85
CA SER A 9 22.06 -43.73 10.08
C SER A 9 20.70 -44.40 10.01
N THR A 10 20.63 -45.54 9.35
CA THR A 10 19.47 -46.44 9.35
C THR A 10 19.59 -47.54 10.40
N ASN A 11 20.71 -47.62 11.11
CA ASN A 11 20.93 -48.62 12.16
C ASN A 11 20.25 -48.18 13.45
N GLN A 12 19.35 -49.02 13.99
CA GLN A 12 18.59 -48.75 15.22
C GLN A 12 19.51 -48.52 16.44
N ASP A 13 20.67 -49.14 16.49
CA ASP A 13 21.61 -49.00 17.59
C ASP A 13 22.40 -47.69 17.58
N SER A 14 22.35 -46.93 16.49
CA SER A 14 23.05 -45.65 16.32
C SER A 14 22.14 -44.47 15.93
N ALA A 15 20.87 -44.71 15.63
CA ALA A 15 19.92 -43.68 15.26
C ALA A 15 19.16 -43.15 16.49
N PHE A 16 19.83 -42.36 17.33
CA PHE A 16 19.26 -41.85 18.57
C PHE A 16 18.49 -40.56 18.49
N PHE A 17 18.64 -39.81 17.37
CA PHE A 17 18.07 -38.48 17.23
C PHE A 17 17.32 -38.35 15.93
N GLN A 18 16.17 -37.69 15.99
CA GLN A 18 15.45 -37.19 14.83
C GLN A 18 15.69 -35.67 14.76
N LEU A 19 16.33 -35.22 13.71
CA LEU A 19 16.72 -33.81 13.55
C LEU A 19 15.88 -33.16 12.45
N SER A 20 15.50 -31.90 12.69
CA SER A 20 14.97 -31.01 11.68
C SER A 20 16.06 -30.06 11.22
N PHE A 21 16.23 -29.92 9.92
CA PHE A 21 17.21 -29.00 9.33
C PHE A 21 16.51 -27.78 8.75
N THR A 22 17.08 -26.63 9.00
CA THR A 22 16.62 -25.36 8.43
C THR A 22 17.63 -24.84 7.43
N GLU A 23 17.16 -24.33 6.30
CA GLU A 23 17.99 -23.63 5.32
C GLU A 23 18.37 -22.24 5.89
N VAL A 24 19.65 -22.01 6.06
CA VAL A 24 20.24 -20.78 6.63
C VAL A 24 20.92 -19.92 5.57
N GLY A 25 20.88 -20.36 4.32
CA GLY A 25 21.53 -19.71 3.17
C GLY A 25 22.93 -20.26 2.89
N GLN A 26 23.37 -20.05 1.67
CA GLN A 26 24.66 -20.55 1.21
C GLN A 26 25.83 -19.92 2.00
N GLY A 27 26.73 -20.75 2.48
CA GLY A 27 27.88 -20.32 3.27
C GLY A 27 27.57 -19.97 4.73
N ASN A 28 26.33 -20.21 5.19
CA ASN A 28 25.93 -19.94 6.58
C ASN A 28 25.64 -21.21 7.40
N GLY A 29 25.77 -22.38 6.78
CA GLY A 29 25.51 -23.65 7.42
C GLY A 29 26.65 -24.65 7.30
N ASN A 30 26.58 -25.72 8.10
CA ASN A 30 27.54 -26.83 8.12
C ASN A 30 27.05 -28.07 7.37
N TYR A 31 25.81 -28.05 6.83
CA TYR A 31 25.23 -29.20 6.16
C TYR A 31 24.74 -28.83 4.75
N VAL A 32 24.79 -29.81 3.87
CA VAL A 32 24.16 -29.75 2.51
C VAL A 32 23.14 -30.86 2.38
N LEU A 33 22.19 -30.67 1.51
CA LEU A 33 21.24 -31.71 1.12
C LEU A 33 22.01 -32.76 0.30
N ASP A 34 22.05 -34.01 0.77
CA ASP A 34 22.80 -35.11 0.14
C ASP A 34 21.90 -36.04 -0.67
N ASP A 35 20.76 -36.45 -0.10
CA ASP A 35 19.86 -37.41 -0.77
C ASP A 35 18.40 -37.27 -0.31
N PHE A 36 17.52 -37.95 -1.02
CA PHE A 36 16.09 -38.12 -0.71
C PHE A 36 15.80 -39.61 -0.52
N THR A 37 15.37 -39.97 0.67
CA THR A 37 14.94 -41.34 1.00
C THR A 37 13.44 -41.40 1.20
N SER A 38 12.90 -42.61 1.35
CA SER A 38 11.50 -42.81 1.75
C SER A 38 11.14 -42.21 3.12
N PHE A 39 12.14 -41.92 3.94
CA PHE A 39 12.01 -41.28 5.27
C PHE A 39 12.18 -39.77 5.22
N GLY A 40 12.49 -39.20 4.05
CA GLY A 40 12.65 -37.76 3.87
C GLY A 40 14.02 -37.33 3.33
N ARG A 41 14.37 -36.08 3.60
CA ARG A 41 15.62 -35.49 3.13
C ARG A 41 16.78 -35.93 4.03
N VAL A 42 17.88 -36.29 3.44
CA VAL A 42 19.14 -36.66 4.12
C VAL A 42 20.14 -35.52 3.96
N TYR A 43 20.74 -35.12 5.04
CA TYR A 43 21.71 -34.03 5.10
C TYR A 43 23.09 -34.56 5.49
N LYS A 44 24.11 -34.00 4.85
CA LYS A 44 25.50 -34.36 5.06
C LYS A 44 26.28 -33.17 5.60
N TRP A 45 27.04 -33.40 6.64
CA TRP A 45 27.94 -32.39 7.16
C TRP A 45 29.10 -32.13 6.19
N VAL A 46 29.45 -30.86 6.02
CA VAL A 46 30.55 -30.40 5.18
C VAL A 46 31.53 -29.65 6.03
N LYS A 47 32.82 -30.04 5.93
CA LYS A 47 33.88 -29.42 6.68
C LYS A 47 34.04 -27.95 6.30
N PRO A 48 34.03 -27.01 7.25
CA PRO A 48 34.36 -25.63 6.98
C PRO A 48 35.80 -25.46 6.49
N ASP A 49 36.03 -24.47 5.65
CA ASP A 49 37.36 -24.04 5.23
C ASP A 49 37.90 -22.98 6.20
N THR A 50 39.21 -22.85 6.27
CA THR A 50 39.89 -21.80 7.03
C THR A 50 40.73 -20.96 6.05
N VAL A 51 40.33 -19.70 5.83
CA VAL A 51 41.02 -18.77 4.94
C VAL A 51 41.43 -17.55 5.75
N ALA A 52 42.70 -17.22 5.76
CA ALA A 52 43.29 -16.11 6.53
C ALA A 52 42.93 -16.07 8.04
N GLY A 53 42.66 -17.24 8.65
CA GLY A 53 42.27 -17.36 10.06
C GLY A 53 40.75 -17.23 10.32
N GLU A 54 39.95 -16.98 9.31
CA GLU A 54 38.49 -17.00 9.41
C GLU A 54 37.92 -18.35 8.97
N THR A 55 36.86 -18.79 9.65
CA THR A 55 36.14 -20.03 9.33
C THR A 55 35.05 -19.74 8.33
N LEU A 56 35.15 -20.32 7.13
CA LEU A 56 34.15 -20.23 6.08
C LEU A 56 33.28 -21.49 6.06
N LEU A 57 32.01 -21.37 6.28
CA LEU A 57 31.06 -22.47 6.22
C LEU A 57 30.74 -22.81 4.75
N ASN A 58 30.66 -24.12 4.43
CA ASN A 58 30.46 -24.59 3.07
C ASN A 58 29.07 -25.19 2.82
N GLY A 59 28.22 -25.19 3.84
CA GLY A 59 26.85 -25.68 3.75
C GLY A 59 25.84 -24.57 3.73
N ASN A 60 24.58 -24.97 3.57
CA ASN A 60 23.43 -24.08 3.55
C ASN A 60 22.29 -24.52 4.49
N PHE A 61 22.50 -25.59 5.25
CA PHE A 61 21.55 -26.10 6.25
C PHE A 61 22.21 -26.24 7.62
N GLU A 62 21.39 -26.05 8.68
CA GLU A 62 21.78 -26.32 10.09
C GLU A 62 20.66 -27.09 10.80
N PRO A 63 21.03 -28.00 11.79
CA PRO A 63 20.05 -28.70 12.60
C PRO A 63 19.49 -27.81 13.70
N ILE A 64 18.86 -26.73 13.31
CA ILE A 64 18.25 -25.72 14.19
C ILE A 64 16.81 -25.44 13.79
N ILE A 65 16.03 -24.95 14.72
CA ILE A 65 14.70 -24.41 14.47
C ILE A 65 14.82 -22.88 14.56
N ILE A 66 14.59 -22.20 13.45
CA ILE A 66 14.51 -20.74 13.45
C ILE A 66 13.19 -20.34 14.10
N LEU A 67 13.28 -19.70 15.23
CA LEU A 67 12.13 -19.12 15.90
C LEU A 67 11.78 -17.77 15.27
N VAL A 68 10.51 -17.56 14.94
CA VAL A 68 10.03 -16.24 14.54
C VAL A 68 10.12 -15.34 15.78
N PRO A 69 10.89 -14.26 15.74
CA PRO A 69 11.02 -13.37 16.88
C PRO A 69 9.68 -12.67 17.17
N PRO A 70 9.38 -12.39 18.43
CA PRO A 70 8.24 -11.60 18.79
C PRO A 70 8.40 -10.18 18.24
N GLN A 71 7.31 -9.67 17.64
CA GLN A 71 7.23 -8.33 17.06
C GLN A 71 6.44 -7.42 17.99
N LYS A 72 6.83 -6.17 18.02
CA LYS A 72 6.11 -5.11 18.73
C LYS A 72 5.62 -4.07 17.73
N ARG A 73 4.32 -3.74 17.82
CA ARG A 73 3.72 -2.64 17.05
C ARG A 73 2.97 -1.72 18.00
N GLN A 74 3.27 -0.45 17.93
CA GLN A 74 2.62 0.60 18.71
C GLN A 74 2.33 1.78 17.79
N MET A 75 1.22 2.45 18.03
CA MET A 75 0.86 3.67 17.34
C MET A 75 0.16 4.62 18.30
N VAL A 76 0.53 5.89 18.22
CA VAL A 76 -0.14 6.99 18.92
C VAL A 76 -0.63 7.97 17.88
N VAL A 77 -1.89 8.33 17.98
CA VAL A 77 -2.53 9.30 17.08
C VAL A 77 -3.11 10.44 17.91
N LEU A 78 -2.83 11.66 17.48
CA LEU A 78 -3.38 12.88 18.06
C LEU A 78 -4.01 13.71 16.96
N GLY A 79 -5.27 14.08 17.14
CA GLY A 79 -6.02 14.88 16.17
C GLY A 79 -6.73 16.06 16.81
N THR A 80 -6.91 17.10 16.02
CA THR A 80 -7.70 18.27 16.41
C THR A 80 -8.53 18.77 15.24
N SER A 81 -9.65 19.39 15.52
CA SER A 81 -10.45 20.05 14.51
C SER A 81 -10.92 21.43 14.99
N TYR A 82 -10.94 22.38 14.06
CA TYR A 82 -11.31 23.76 14.33
C TYR A 82 -12.34 24.26 13.31
N ASN A 83 -13.42 24.84 13.82
CA ASN A 83 -14.43 25.49 12.99
C ASN A 83 -13.97 26.91 12.69
N PHE A 84 -13.30 27.11 11.55
CA PHE A 84 -12.83 28.42 11.10
C PHE A 84 -13.98 29.39 10.84
N SER A 85 -15.11 28.89 10.38
CA SER A 85 -16.36 29.61 10.23
C SER A 85 -17.55 28.65 10.33
N GLN A 86 -18.78 29.17 10.24
CA GLN A 86 -20.00 28.36 10.18
C GLN A 86 -20.02 27.40 8.96
N HIS A 87 -19.18 27.66 7.97
CA HIS A 87 -19.15 26.92 6.69
C HIS A 87 -17.84 26.22 6.43
N THR A 88 -16.82 26.45 7.25
CA THR A 88 -15.46 25.93 7.01
C THR A 88 -14.90 25.29 8.25
N LYS A 89 -14.47 24.04 8.10
CA LYS A 89 -13.83 23.23 9.14
C LYS A 89 -12.42 22.85 8.68
N LEU A 90 -11.48 23.00 9.63
CA LEU A 90 -10.10 22.52 9.51
C LEU A 90 -9.92 21.31 10.42
N GLY A 91 -9.08 20.38 10.03
CA GLY A 91 -8.65 19.28 10.88
C GLY A 91 -7.19 19.00 10.65
N PHE A 92 -6.49 18.58 11.70
CA PHE A 92 -5.11 18.13 11.67
C PHE A 92 -4.99 16.87 12.51
N GLU A 93 -4.22 15.91 12.02
CA GLU A 93 -3.91 14.68 12.70
C GLU A 93 -2.43 14.38 12.55
N GLY A 94 -1.80 13.93 13.62
CA GLY A 94 -0.43 13.45 13.63
C GLY A 94 -0.38 12.05 14.24
N ALA A 95 0.39 11.17 13.66
CA ALA A 95 0.56 9.80 14.10
C ALA A 95 2.05 9.47 14.24
N LEU A 96 2.39 8.76 15.31
CA LEU A 96 3.71 8.13 15.52
C LEU A 96 3.51 6.62 15.58
N SER A 97 4.30 5.89 14.83
CA SER A 97 4.32 4.43 14.86
C SER A 97 5.68 3.92 15.34
N ASN A 98 5.66 2.80 16.05
CA ASN A 98 6.86 2.05 16.42
C ASN A 98 6.64 0.58 16.05
N LYS A 99 7.43 0.09 15.09
CA LYS A 99 7.38 -1.30 14.59
C LYS A 99 8.74 -1.94 14.78
N ASP A 100 8.88 -2.70 15.85
CA ASP A 100 10.06 -3.53 16.10
C ASP A 100 9.78 -4.96 15.63
N VAL A 101 10.54 -5.43 14.67
CA VAL A 101 10.36 -6.75 14.05
C VAL A 101 11.07 -7.88 14.83
N ASN A 102 11.92 -7.52 15.80
CA ASN A 102 12.63 -8.48 16.64
C ASN A 102 12.98 -7.88 18.01
N THR A 103 12.08 -8.02 18.97
CA THR A 103 12.26 -7.47 20.32
C THR A 103 13.39 -8.11 21.12
N PHE A 104 14.01 -9.19 20.63
CA PHE A 104 15.19 -9.83 21.26
C PHE A 104 16.52 -9.24 20.78
N SER A 105 16.53 -8.41 19.75
CA SER A 105 17.73 -7.81 19.19
C SER A 105 17.60 -6.29 19.14
N SER A 106 18.60 -5.57 19.56
CA SER A 106 18.73 -4.13 19.37
C SER A 106 19.37 -3.75 18.02
N LEU A 107 19.77 -4.75 17.22
CA LEU A 107 20.28 -4.51 15.88
C LEU A 107 19.16 -3.99 14.99
N ASN A 108 19.47 -2.98 14.16
CA ASN A 108 18.53 -2.40 13.20
C ASN A 108 17.28 -1.79 13.85
N SER A 109 17.43 -1.11 15.00
CA SER A 109 16.32 -0.45 15.69
C SER A 109 16.12 1.02 15.26
N GLN A 110 16.92 1.51 14.32
CA GLN A 110 16.92 2.93 13.89
C GLN A 110 15.73 3.28 13.01
N ASP A 111 15.16 2.29 12.31
CA ASP A 111 14.02 2.40 11.40
C ASP A 111 12.67 1.99 12.04
N ASN A 112 12.67 1.72 13.34
CA ASN A 112 11.47 1.29 14.06
C ASN A 112 10.41 2.40 14.18
N VAL A 113 10.82 3.68 14.19
CA VAL A 113 9.95 4.81 14.46
C VAL A 113 9.62 5.57 13.18
N GLY A 114 8.36 5.60 12.83
CA GLY A 114 7.83 6.38 11.72
C GLY A 114 6.76 7.37 12.16
N TYR A 115 6.51 8.35 11.31
CA TYR A 115 5.51 9.38 11.58
C TYR A 115 4.67 9.69 10.34
N GLY A 116 3.44 10.11 10.60
CA GLY A 116 2.49 10.54 9.59
C GLY A 116 1.74 11.79 10.02
N PHE A 117 1.34 12.59 9.05
CA PHE A 117 0.53 13.78 9.27
C PHE A 117 -0.57 13.86 8.24
N GLU A 118 -1.76 14.26 8.69
CA GLU A 118 -2.89 14.54 7.81
C GLU A 118 -3.49 15.90 8.15
N GLY A 119 -3.85 16.65 7.11
CA GLY A 119 -4.56 17.92 7.24
C GLY A 119 -5.76 17.95 6.31
N HIS A 120 -6.90 18.47 6.80
CA HIS A 120 -8.10 18.61 5.98
C HIS A 120 -8.73 19.98 6.13
N TRP A 121 -9.15 20.48 4.98
CA TRP A 121 -9.96 21.68 4.83
C TRP A 121 -11.27 21.29 4.17
N ASN A 122 -12.38 21.64 4.79
CA ASN A 122 -13.70 21.37 4.24
C ASN A 122 -14.56 22.63 4.33
N THR A 123 -15.09 23.06 3.18
CA THR A 123 -15.99 24.21 3.09
C THR A 123 -17.29 23.78 2.40
N ARG A 124 -18.41 24.13 3.04
CA ARG A 124 -19.76 23.98 2.51
C ARG A 124 -20.52 25.29 2.72
N LYS A 125 -20.54 26.16 1.70
CA LYS A 125 -21.06 27.51 1.81
C LYS A 125 -22.25 27.73 0.85
N PRO A 126 -23.43 28.16 1.33
CA PRO A 126 -24.48 28.63 0.46
C PRO A 126 -24.01 29.82 -0.40
N ILE A 127 -24.27 29.75 -1.69
CA ILE A 127 -24.02 30.86 -2.63
C ILE A 127 -25.23 31.77 -2.70
N SER A 128 -26.44 31.22 -2.46
CA SER A 128 -27.68 31.92 -2.42
C SER A 128 -28.26 31.95 -0.99
N SER A 129 -28.96 32.99 -0.65
CA SER A 129 -29.69 33.13 0.62
C SER A 129 -30.93 32.24 0.73
N ASP A 130 -31.37 31.65 -0.38
CA ASP A 130 -32.52 30.74 -0.41
C ASP A 130 -32.08 29.31 0.03
N SER A 131 -32.91 28.65 0.84
CA SER A 131 -32.65 27.30 1.35
C SER A 131 -32.59 26.22 0.25
N THR A 132 -33.17 26.50 -0.92
CA THR A 132 -33.12 25.67 -2.14
C THR A 132 -32.01 26.08 -3.11
N GLY A 133 -31.16 27.02 -2.69
CA GLY A 133 -30.12 27.62 -3.50
C GLY A 133 -28.91 26.74 -3.80
N TRP A 134 -27.97 27.31 -4.51
CA TRP A 134 -26.69 26.69 -4.79
C TRP A 134 -25.78 26.68 -3.56
N ILE A 135 -25.07 25.57 -3.39
CA ILE A 135 -24.10 25.37 -2.34
C ILE A 135 -22.74 25.18 -2.99
N PHE A 136 -21.78 25.97 -2.60
CA PHE A 136 -20.35 25.77 -2.93
C PHE A 136 -19.75 24.69 -2.03
N LEU A 137 -19.01 23.78 -2.63
CA LEU A 137 -18.32 22.68 -1.97
C LEU A 137 -16.84 22.77 -2.31
N ASN A 138 -16.00 22.72 -1.29
CA ASN A 138 -14.57 22.58 -1.43
C ASN A 138 -14.04 21.64 -0.34
N LYS A 139 -13.20 20.69 -0.72
CA LYS A 139 -12.49 19.83 0.22
C LYS A 139 -11.05 19.66 -0.25
N ILE A 140 -10.11 19.86 0.67
CA ILE A 140 -8.69 19.62 0.44
C ILE A 140 -8.21 18.71 1.58
N ASP A 141 -7.53 17.63 1.21
CA ASP A 141 -6.84 16.74 2.14
C ASP A 141 -5.37 16.68 1.71
N ALA A 142 -4.46 16.76 2.67
CA ALA A 142 -3.03 16.62 2.49
C ALA A 142 -2.50 15.60 3.49
N GLU A 143 -1.70 14.66 3.04
CA GLU A 143 -1.12 13.58 3.83
C GLU A 143 0.38 13.51 3.58
N TYR A 144 1.15 13.35 4.63
CA TYR A 144 2.55 12.97 4.58
C TYR A 144 2.79 11.74 5.46
N ARG A 145 3.66 10.84 5.02
CA ARG A 145 4.06 9.65 5.75
C ARG A 145 5.53 9.37 5.52
N SER A 146 6.30 9.21 6.60
CA SER A 146 7.69 8.76 6.48
C SER A 146 7.78 7.31 5.99
N ALA A 147 8.92 6.93 5.45
CA ALA A 147 9.21 5.58 4.95
C ALA A 147 8.97 4.51 6.03
N GLU A 148 9.39 4.79 7.25
CA GLU A 148 9.32 3.90 8.41
C GLU A 148 7.92 3.83 9.04
N PHE A 149 7.00 4.69 8.62
CA PHE A 149 5.65 4.69 9.20
C PHE A 149 4.91 3.39 8.89
N SER A 150 4.48 2.70 9.94
CA SER A 150 3.74 1.45 9.84
C SER A 150 2.43 1.55 10.60
N SER A 151 1.32 1.63 9.87
CA SER A 151 -0.02 1.58 10.48
C SER A 151 -0.28 0.18 11.06
N ILE A 152 -1.08 0.11 12.14
CA ILE A 152 -1.50 -1.17 12.73
C ILE A 152 -2.50 -1.86 11.80
N GLU A 153 -3.43 -1.09 11.24
CA GLU A 153 -4.44 -1.57 10.29
C GLU A 153 -4.26 -0.92 8.92
N ARG A 154 -4.88 -1.52 7.91
CA ARG A 154 -4.90 -0.96 6.58
C ARG A 154 -5.75 0.32 6.57
N TYR A 155 -5.15 1.45 6.31
CA TYR A 155 -5.83 2.75 6.25
C TYR A 155 -6.14 3.22 4.82
N ARG A 156 -5.44 2.68 3.79
CA ARG A 156 -5.70 3.00 2.39
C ARG A 156 -6.81 2.09 1.82
N LEU A 157 -7.62 2.64 0.92
CA LEU A 157 -8.65 1.90 0.20
C LEU A 157 -8.04 0.72 -0.58
N VAL A 158 -8.81 -0.35 -0.74
CA VAL A 158 -8.38 -1.56 -1.47
C VAL A 158 -7.98 -1.24 -2.92
N GLU A 159 -8.71 -0.31 -3.55
CA GLU A 159 -8.46 0.12 -4.93
C GLU A 159 -7.30 1.11 -5.09
N PHE A 160 -6.63 1.51 -4.00
CA PHE A 160 -5.56 2.51 -4.05
C PHE A 160 -4.47 2.10 -5.05
N GLU A 161 -3.94 0.89 -4.91
CA GLU A 161 -2.87 0.37 -5.76
C GLU A 161 -3.29 0.28 -7.23
N ARG A 162 -4.53 -0.17 -7.49
CA ARG A 162 -5.08 -0.21 -8.84
C ARG A 162 -5.25 1.19 -9.44
N ASN A 163 -5.76 2.13 -8.67
CA ASN A 163 -6.03 3.49 -9.15
C ASN A 163 -4.76 4.27 -9.49
N TRP A 164 -3.64 3.93 -8.85
CA TRP A 164 -2.34 4.54 -9.08
C TRP A 164 -1.39 3.66 -9.91
N ASN A 165 -1.86 2.51 -10.43
CA ASN A 165 -1.04 1.54 -11.17
C ASN A 165 0.18 1.03 -10.37
N LEU A 166 -0.05 0.69 -9.10
CA LEU A 166 0.97 0.24 -8.14
C LEU A 166 0.81 -1.22 -7.72
N LEU A 167 -0.01 -2.00 -8.43
CA LEU A 167 -0.20 -3.42 -8.10
C LEU A 167 1.12 -4.19 -8.13
N GLY A 168 1.46 -4.82 -7.01
CA GLY A 168 2.71 -5.58 -6.86
C GLY A 168 3.97 -4.72 -6.81
N LYS A 169 3.85 -3.41 -6.59
CA LYS A 169 4.98 -2.49 -6.40
C LYS A 169 5.05 -2.08 -4.93
N ASP A 170 6.21 -2.30 -4.31
CA ASP A 170 6.49 -1.85 -2.96
C ASP A 170 7.09 -0.45 -2.99
N LEU A 171 6.54 0.45 -2.19
CA LEU A 171 7.01 1.81 -2.02
C LEU A 171 7.78 1.90 -0.69
N THR A 172 9.05 2.23 -0.78
CA THR A 172 9.97 2.30 0.36
C THR A 172 10.29 3.72 0.81
N GLY A 173 9.99 4.71 -0.03
CA GLY A 173 10.26 6.12 0.26
C GLY A 173 9.15 6.82 1.05
N ASP A 174 9.47 8.02 1.50
CA ASP A 174 8.48 8.94 2.09
C ASP A 174 7.36 9.22 1.10
N GLN A 175 6.13 9.28 1.59
CA GLN A 175 4.96 9.43 0.77
C GLN A 175 4.23 10.75 1.05
N ILE A 176 3.83 11.42 -0.02
CA ILE A 176 3.05 12.65 0.02
C ILE A 176 1.79 12.43 -0.82
N MET A 177 0.63 12.75 -0.28
CA MET A 177 -0.63 12.72 -1.02
C MET A 177 -1.40 14.02 -0.82
N GLY A 178 -1.89 14.57 -1.92
CA GLY A 178 -2.83 15.68 -1.93
C GLY A 178 -4.10 15.27 -2.64
N LYS A 179 -5.26 15.62 -2.08
CA LYS A 179 -6.56 15.45 -2.70
C LYS A 179 -7.31 16.77 -2.61
N GLY A 180 -7.86 17.20 -3.72
CA GLY A 180 -8.69 18.39 -3.78
C GLY A 180 -9.97 18.11 -4.54
N ASN A 181 -11.09 18.66 -4.10
CA ASN A 181 -12.28 18.75 -4.88
C ASN A 181 -12.96 20.09 -4.70
N ILE A 182 -13.54 20.57 -5.78
CA ILE A 182 -14.32 21.80 -5.83
C ILE A 182 -15.58 21.55 -6.63
N GLY A 183 -16.68 22.10 -6.20
CA GLY A 183 -17.93 21.89 -6.91
C GLY A 183 -19.05 22.76 -6.43
N VAL A 184 -20.17 22.59 -7.09
CA VAL A 184 -21.44 23.22 -6.73
C VAL A 184 -22.55 22.17 -6.69
N GLN A 185 -23.46 22.34 -5.78
CA GLN A 185 -24.62 21.49 -5.59
C GLN A 185 -25.88 22.35 -5.48
N LYS A 186 -26.94 21.95 -6.13
CA LYS A 186 -28.29 22.50 -5.91
C LYS A 186 -29.20 21.39 -5.43
N MET A 187 -29.87 21.62 -4.30
CA MET A 187 -30.77 20.63 -3.72
C MET A 187 -31.96 20.38 -4.67
N GLY A 188 -32.33 19.11 -4.85
CA GLY A 188 -33.40 18.69 -5.76
C GLY A 188 -33.05 18.73 -7.25
N VAL A 189 -31.87 19.22 -7.63
CA VAL A 189 -31.38 19.26 -9.02
C VAL A 189 -30.18 18.37 -9.24
N GLY A 190 -29.08 18.59 -8.48
CA GLY A 190 -27.88 17.81 -8.67
C GLY A 190 -26.59 18.51 -8.24
N SER A 191 -25.46 18.01 -8.73
CA SER A 191 -24.14 18.55 -8.43
C SER A 191 -23.16 18.38 -9.58
N VAL A 192 -22.23 19.33 -9.68
CA VAL A 192 -21.03 19.25 -10.54
C VAL A 192 -19.82 19.37 -9.63
N ARG A 193 -18.85 18.49 -9.80
CA ARG A 193 -17.59 18.51 -9.04
C ARG A 193 -16.43 18.25 -9.97
N TYR A 194 -15.34 18.94 -9.72
CA TYR A 194 -14.02 18.66 -10.26
C TYR A 194 -13.14 18.17 -9.10
N PHE A 195 -12.29 17.17 -9.34
CA PHE A 195 -11.34 16.71 -8.36
C PHE A 195 -9.94 16.58 -8.96
N PHE A 196 -8.95 16.82 -8.10
CA PHE A 196 -7.53 16.68 -8.38
C PHE A 196 -6.90 15.90 -7.24
N ASN A 197 -6.18 14.84 -7.56
CA ASN A 197 -5.38 14.09 -6.59
C ASN A 197 -3.94 13.99 -7.09
N THR A 198 -3.00 14.08 -6.19
CA THR A 198 -1.59 13.80 -6.44
C THR A 198 -1.08 12.81 -5.42
N PHE A 199 -0.21 11.92 -5.84
CA PHE A 199 0.47 10.99 -4.97
C PHE A 199 1.92 10.87 -5.41
N GLN A 200 2.84 10.93 -4.45
CA GLN A 200 4.26 10.80 -4.68
C GLN A 200 4.88 9.90 -3.61
N SER A 201 5.72 8.94 -4.02
CA SER A 201 6.73 8.30 -3.19
C SER A 201 8.08 8.84 -3.61
N ILE A 202 8.82 9.45 -2.68
CA ILE A 202 10.04 10.21 -3.01
C ILE A 202 11.04 9.31 -3.71
N LYS A 203 11.52 9.75 -4.89
CA LYS A 203 12.47 9.07 -5.79
C LYS A 203 11.95 7.80 -6.48
N GLU A 204 10.75 7.34 -6.20
CA GLU A 204 10.24 6.08 -6.73
C GLU A 204 9.05 6.26 -7.67
N PHE A 205 8.12 7.14 -7.29
CA PHE A 205 6.83 7.25 -7.98
C PHE A 205 6.24 8.65 -7.89
N SER A 206 5.60 9.09 -8.95
CA SER A 206 4.77 10.30 -8.98
C SER A 206 3.51 10.04 -9.80
N GLY A 207 2.37 10.42 -9.28
CA GLY A 207 1.08 10.28 -9.95
C GLY A 207 0.19 11.51 -9.79
N ARG A 208 -0.59 11.80 -10.82
CA ARG A 208 -1.62 12.84 -10.86
C ARG A 208 -2.90 12.27 -11.41
N MET A 209 -4.02 12.61 -10.77
CA MET A 209 -5.34 12.18 -11.16
C MET A 209 -6.26 13.40 -11.21
N ASN A 210 -6.89 13.62 -12.34
CA ASN A 210 -7.85 14.68 -12.55
C ASN A 210 -9.17 14.08 -12.99
N GLY A 211 -10.28 14.63 -12.55
CA GLY A 211 -11.57 14.13 -12.99
C GLY A 211 -12.73 15.07 -12.69
N GLY A 212 -13.84 14.73 -13.27
CA GLY A 212 -15.11 15.44 -13.09
C GLY A 212 -16.25 14.49 -12.80
N GLU A 213 -17.17 14.94 -11.98
CA GLU A 213 -18.41 14.25 -11.66
C GLU A 213 -19.60 15.17 -11.93
N LEU A 214 -20.61 14.64 -12.63
CA LEU A 214 -21.89 15.28 -12.85
C LEU A 214 -22.97 14.35 -12.33
N ASN A 215 -23.83 14.87 -11.45
CA ASN A 215 -25.02 14.18 -10.99
C ASN A 215 -26.22 15.12 -11.15
N ILE A 216 -27.18 14.72 -11.95
CA ILE A 216 -28.45 15.40 -12.11
C ILE A 216 -29.59 14.42 -11.80
N ASN A 217 -30.55 14.86 -11.03
CA ASN A 217 -31.77 14.10 -10.75
C ASN A 217 -32.92 15.07 -10.60
N GLN A 218 -33.59 15.34 -11.71
CA GLN A 218 -34.69 16.33 -11.77
C GLN A 218 -35.72 15.93 -12.85
N ASN A 219 -37.00 16.05 -12.53
CA ASN A 219 -38.10 15.84 -13.46
C ASN A 219 -38.05 14.50 -14.21
N GLY A 220 -37.71 13.41 -13.49
CA GLY A 220 -37.59 12.08 -14.08
C GLY A 220 -36.31 11.86 -14.87
N THR A 221 -35.48 12.90 -15.07
CA THR A 221 -34.16 12.80 -15.69
C THR A 221 -33.12 12.48 -14.64
N LYS A 222 -32.33 11.42 -14.85
CA LYS A 222 -31.19 11.10 -14.04
C LYS A 222 -29.96 11.00 -14.94
N ILE A 223 -28.94 11.79 -14.60
CA ILE A 223 -27.65 11.77 -15.27
C ILE A 223 -26.58 11.58 -14.20
N LYS A 224 -25.78 10.53 -14.34
CA LYS A 224 -24.56 10.36 -13.58
C LYS A 224 -23.41 10.18 -14.56
N TYR A 225 -22.42 11.01 -14.43
CA TYR A 225 -21.20 10.94 -15.23
C TYR A 225 -20.00 11.09 -14.31
N ARG A 226 -19.00 10.26 -14.52
CA ARG A 226 -17.68 10.39 -13.89
C ARG A 226 -16.61 10.11 -14.93
N GLY A 227 -15.73 11.08 -15.15
CA GLY A 227 -14.53 10.92 -15.97
C GLY A 227 -13.28 11.14 -15.15
N VAL A 228 -12.26 10.32 -15.38
CA VAL A 228 -10.98 10.33 -14.64
C VAL A 228 -9.83 10.12 -15.60
N LEU A 229 -8.84 11.00 -15.52
CA LEU A 229 -7.53 10.87 -16.18
C LEU A 229 -6.46 10.70 -15.10
N THR A 230 -5.73 9.61 -15.13
CA THR A 230 -4.59 9.34 -14.26
C THR A 230 -3.32 9.30 -15.08
N GLN A 231 -2.29 9.97 -14.63
CA GLN A 231 -0.94 9.97 -15.21
C GLN A 231 0.05 9.58 -14.14
N THR A 232 0.92 8.62 -14.43
CA THR A 232 1.93 8.16 -13.48
C THR A 232 3.31 8.13 -14.13
N SER A 233 4.34 8.27 -13.31
CA SER A 233 5.74 8.10 -13.67
C SER A 233 6.51 7.48 -12.49
N GLY A 234 7.60 6.80 -12.77
CA GLY A 234 8.41 6.08 -11.79
C GLY A 234 8.69 4.67 -12.28
N PHE A 235 8.06 3.65 -11.73
CA PHE A 235 8.23 2.27 -12.21
C PHE A 235 7.83 2.11 -13.68
N GLU A 236 6.77 2.78 -14.07
CA GLU A 236 6.26 2.82 -15.44
C GLU A 236 5.60 4.18 -15.67
N THR A 237 5.74 4.71 -16.88
CA THR A 237 4.99 5.90 -17.29
C THR A 237 3.67 5.48 -17.92
N THR A 238 2.55 5.89 -17.33
CA THR A 238 1.24 5.52 -17.82
C THR A 238 0.30 6.70 -17.96
N ASN A 239 -0.60 6.63 -18.95
CA ASN A 239 -1.78 7.47 -19.07
C ASN A 239 -3.01 6.57 -19.05
N PHE A 240 -3.84 6.73 -18.06
CA PHE A 240 -5.03 5.94 -17.85
C PHE A 240 -6.25 6.85 -17.86
N PHE A 241 -7.20 6.57 -18.75
CA PHE A 241 -8.48 7.28 -18.84
C PHE A 241 -9.62 6.31 -18.58
N ARG A 242 -10.53 6.71 -17.70
CA ARG A 242 -11.76 5.98 -17.42
C ARG A 242 -12.93 6.93 -17.37
N HIS A 243 -14.05 6.54 -17.97
CA HIS A 243 -15.32 7.19 -17.70
C HIS A 243 -16.44 6.18 -17.48
N LYS A 244 -17.46 6.65 -16.78
CA LYS A 244 -18.71 5.93 -16.56
C LYS A 244 -19.86 6.91 -16.65
N SER A 245 -20.88 6.55 -17.42
CA SER A 245 -22.12 7.27 -17.52
C SER A 245 -23.31 6.36 -17.23
N ASP A 246 -24.30 6.91 -16.56
CA ASP A 246 -25.60 6.30 -16.28
C ASP A 246 -26.63 7.37 -16.54
N LEU A 247 -27.36 7.25 -17.64
CA LEU A 247 -28.35 8.18 -18.11
C LEU A 247 -29.71 7.49 -18.07
N SER A 248 -30.72 8.08 -17.46
CA SER A 248 -32.07 7.55 -17.54
C SER A 248 -33.13 8.64 -17.51
N GLN A 249 -34.24 8.37 -18.18
CA GLN A 249 -35.40 9.24 -18.26
C GLN A 249 -36.67 8.46 -17.95
N ASP A 250 -37.49 9.01 -17.06
CA ASP A 250 -38.82 8.50 -16.78
C ASP A 250 -39.81 9.17 -17.76
N ILE A 251 -40.52 8.35 -18.50
CA ILE A 251 -41.57 8.77 -19.45
C ILE A 251 -42.85 8.06 -19.05
N ASN A 252 -43.70 8.73 -18.30
CA ASN A 252 -44.93 8.18 -17.71
C ASN A 252 -44.67 6.87 -16.92
N TRP A 253 -45.08 5.73 -17.46
CA TRP A 253 -44.94 4.41 -16.88
C TRP A 253 -43.64 3.70 -17.29
N LEU A 254 -42.85 4.28 -18.19
CA LEU A 254 -41.63 3.67 -18.75
C LEU A 254 -40.40 4.44 -18.29
N ARG A 255 -39.36 3.70 -17.93
CA ARG A 255 -38.01 4.26 -17.76
C ARG A 255 -37.10 3.77 -18.88
N ILE A 256 -36.48 4.68 -19.60
CA ILE A 256 -35.44 4.39 -20.59
C ILE A 256 -34.12 4.82 -20.01
N GLY A 257 -33.12 3.96 -20.13
CA GLY A 257 -31.77 4.24 -19.61
C GLY A 257 -30.66 3.72 -20.52
N PHE A 258 -29.52 4.37 -20.41
CA PHE A 258 -28.28 4.03 -21.12
C PHE A 258 -27.14 4.06 -20.10
N VAL A 259 -26.35 3.00 -20.06
CA VAL A 259 -25.14 2.89 -19.22
C VAL A 259 -23.97 2.64 -20.15
N ASP A 260 -22.92 3.42 -19.95
CA ASP A 260 -21.67 3.28 -20.69
C ASP A 260 -20.49 3.33 -19.73
N GLU A 261 -19.51 2.47 -19.95
CA GLU A 261 -18.27 2.41 -19.19
C GLU A 261 -17.11 2.15 -20.15
N PHE A 262 -16.11 3.00 -20.09
CA PHE A 262 -14.94 2.91 -20.94
C PHE A 262 -13.67 3.06 -20.11
N GLU A 263 -12.67 2.25 -20.45
CA GLU A 263 -11.37 2.28 -19.83
C GLU A 263 -10.28 2.15 -20.88
N GLN A 264 -9.30 3.03 -20.85
CA GLN A 264 -8.12 2.97 -21.70
C GLN A 264 -6.87 3.19 -20.88
N ASN A 265 -5.93 2.27 -20.97
CA ASN A 265 -4.61 2.37 -20.35
C ASN A 265 -3.53 2.38 -21.43
N LYS A 266 -2.63 3.35 -21.38
CA LYS A 266 -1.47 3.47 -22.27
C LYS A 266 -0.22 3.42 -21.42
N PHE A 267 0.63 2.43 -21.70
CA PHE A 267 1.95 2.26 -21.09
C PHE A 267 3.00 2.84 -22.03
N TYR A 268 3.93 3.60 -21.49
CA TYR A 268 5.09 4.09 -22.21
C TYR A 268 6.32 3.43 -21.61
N PHE A 269 6.97 2.59 -22.40
CA PHE A 269 8.23 1.97 -22.03
C PHE A 269 9.37 2.84 -22.55
N ASP A 270 10.24 3.33 -21.68
CA ASP A 270 11.52 3.88 -22.09
C ASP A 270 12.39 2.69 -22.55
N LEU A 271 12.45 2.46 -23.85
CA LEU A 271 13.45 1.58 -24.45
C LEU A 271 14.80 2.27 -24.28
N LEU A 272 15.50 1.99 -23.17
CA LEU A 272 16.93 2.23 -23.06
C LEU A 272 17.64 1.29 -24.03
N ILE A 273 17.83 1.77 -25.25
CA ILE A 273 18.77 1.14 -26.19
C ILE A 273 20.16 1.56 -25.70
N HIS A 274 20.86 0.65 -25.04
CA HIS A 274 22.29 0.74 -24.74
C HIS A 274 23.09 0.17 -25.90
#